data_72375a49d282ab73a5dba7d17ea6614a
#
_entry.id   72375a49d282ab73a5dba7d17ea6614a
#
_cell.length_a   1.000
_cell.length_b   1.000
_cell.length_c   1.000
_cell.angle_alpha   90.00
_cell.angle_beta   90.00
_cell.angle_gamma   90.00
#
_symmetry.space_group_name_H-M   'P 1'
#
loop_
_entity.id
_entity.type
_entity.pdbx_description
1 polymer ?
#
loop_
_entity_poly.entity_id
_entity_poly.type
_entity_poly.pdbx_seq_one_letter_code
_entity_poly.pdbx_strand_id
1 'polypeptide(L)'
;MINKDIVSGQFSGKSGIEEALKRLNAKMVYAGLEPVELVSCGGASLNLMGWVSRSTSDVDILCTARVSAKGRVQFLAGTTLPARLMELIAEVGRELGLKEEWLNFGPAPLMEFGLPHGVEKRLTRKSYGRCLALQVISRLDQIHLKLYATMDPKTRIETHLGDLMDLEPTEAEARAAVDWLLKRKTSADFRRKLKQILDRIGHAKLAQKI
;
A
#
# COMPACT_ATOMS: atom_id res chain seq x y z
N MET A 1 -14.50 11.27 -23.40
CA MET A 1 -13.34 12.05 -22.94
C MET A 1 -12.28 11.08 -22.43
N ILE A 2 -11.08 11.09 -23.01
CA ILE A 2 -9.95 10.28 -22.51
C ILE A 2 -9.55 10.88 -21.15
N ASN A 3 -9.62 10.08 -20.11
CA ASN A 3 -9.21 10.53 -18.78
C ASN A 3 -7.68 10.67 -18.77
N LYS A 4 -7.17 11.91 -18.72
CA LYS A 4 -5.72 12.20 -18.73
C LYS A 4 -4.98 11.62 -17.50
N ASP A 5 -5.71 11.28 -16.48
CA ASP A 5 -5.18 10.78 -15.21
C ASP A 5 -5.06 9.24 -15.17
N ILE A 6 -5.54 8.56 -16.23
CA ILE A 6 -5.40 7.12 -16.43
C ILE A 6 -4.91 6.89 -17.85
N VAL A 7 -3.69 6.38 -17.98
CA VAL A 7 -3.01 6.18 -19.26
C VAL A 7 -2.51 4.75 -19.34
N SER A 8 -2.82 4.07 -20.45
CA SER A 8 -2.35 2.70 -20.69
C SER A 8 -2.62 1.72 -19.54
N GLY A 9 -3.80 1.82 -18.90
CA GLY A 9 -4.18 0.94 -17.79
C GLY A 9 -3.50 1.24 -16.46
N GLN A 10 -2.94 2.42 -16.30
CA GLN A 10 -2.26 2.86 -15.07
C GLN A 10 -2.77 4.23 -14.63
N PHE A 11 -2.81 4.44 -13.32
CA PHE A 11 -2.98 5.76 -12.73
C PHE A 11 -1.71 6.57 -12.96
N SER A 12 -1.83 7.75 -13.55
CA SER A 12 -0.69 8.67 -13.76
C SER A 12 -0.35 9.51 -12.52
N GLY A 13 -1.13 9.37 -11.44
CA GLY A 13 -0.95 10.08 -10.19
C GLY A 13 -2.17 10.00 -9.30
N LYS A 14 -2.20 10.88 -8.30
CA LYS A 14 -3.23 10.91 -7.24
C LYS A 14 -4.66 11.08 -7.78
N SER A 15 -4.87 11.97 -8.75
CA SER A 15 -6.20 12.32 -9.27
C SER A 15 -6.91 11.12 -9.90
N GLY A 16 -6.19 10.29 -10.69
CA GLY A 16 -6.77 9.08 -11.27
C GLY A 16 -7.18 8.05 -10.22
N ILE A 17 -6.37 7.90 -9.18
CA ILE A 17 -6.70 7.00 -8.05
C ILE A 17 -7.94 7.48 -7.31
N GLU A 18 -8.01 8.78 -6.99
CA GLU A 18 -9.18 9.37 -6.31
C GLU A 18 -10.45 9.26 -7.16
N GLU A 19 -10.35 9.45 -8.48
CA GLU A 19 -11.47 9.28 -9.40
C GLU A 19 -12.01 7.86 -9.37
N ALA A 20 -11.14 6.84 -9.48
CA ALA A 20 -11.55 5.44 -9.45
C ALA A 20 -12.24 5.07 -8.12
N LEU A 21 -11.67 5.52 -7.00
CA LEU A 21 -12.24 5.26 -5.67
C LEU A 21 -13.58 5.98 -5.46
N LYS A 22 -13.75 7.21 -5.96
CA LYS A 22 -15.03 7.94 -5.93
C LYS A 22 -16.09 7.25 -6.78
N ARG A 23 -15.74 6.77 -7.99
CA ARG A 23 -16.66 5.99 -8.83
C ARG A 23 -17.08 4.70 -8.16
N LEU A 24 -16.13 3.97 -7.57
CA LEU A 24 -16.46 2.77 -6.81
C LEU A 24 -17.44 3.07 -5.68
N ASN A 25 -17.17 4.12 -4.89
CA ASN A 25 -18.09 4.55 -3.84
C ASN A 25 -19.50 4.88 -4.38
N ALA A 26 -19.60 5.59 -5.50
CA ALA A 26 -20.89 5.93 -6.10
C ALA A 26 -21.67 4.68 -6.50
N LYS A 27 -21.01 3.68 -7.11
CA LYS A 27 -21.61 2.39 -7.44
C LYS A 27 -22.04 1.60 -6.20
N MET A 28 -21.22 1.60 -5.14
CA MET A 28 -21.55 0.96 -3.85
C MET A 28 -22.81 1.58 -3.23
N VAL A 29 -22.91 2.92 -3.24
CA VAL A 29 -24.10 3.65 -2.75
C VAL A 29 -25.35 3.27 -3.55
N TYR A 30 -25.24 3.27 -4.89
CA TYR A 30 -26.34 2.89 -5.77
C TYR A 30 -26.79 1.44 -5.56
N ALA A 31 -25.84 0.53 -5.36
CA ALA A 31 -26.12 -0.88 -5.09
C ALA A 31 -26.57 -1.17 -3.64
N GLY A 32 -26.69 -0.16 -2.78
CA GLY A 32 -27.09 -0.31 -1.38
C GLY A 32 -26.11 -1.11 -0.52
N LEU A 33 -24.82 -1.11 -0.87
CA LEU A 33 -23.82 -1.84 -0.10
C LEU A 33 -23.50 -1.16 1.23
N GLU A 34 -23.18 -1.98 2.23
CA GLU A 34 -22.69 -1.52 3.52
C GLU A 34 -21.32 -0.81 3.38
N PRO A 35 -21.05 0.18 4.24
CA PRO A 35 -19.75 0.84 4.27
C PRO A 35 -18.59 -0.11 4.55
N VAL A 36 -17.47 0.10 3.85
CA VAL A 36 -16.23 -0.66 4.02
C VAL A 36 -15.05 0.26 4.28
N GLU A 37 -14.21 -0.13 5.23
CA GLU A 37 -12.90 0.48 5.51
C GLU A 37 -11.81 -0.50 5.05
N LEU A 38 -10.91 -0.06 4.19
CA LEU A 38 -9.82 -0.86 3.63
C LEU A 38 -8.47 -0.29 4.08
N VAL A 39 -7.58 -1.13 4.58
CA VAL A 39 -6.21 -0.71 4.95
C VAL A 39 -5.33 -0.80 3.73
N SER A 40 -4.82 0.34 3.27
CA SER A 40 -4.06 0.43 2.03
C SER A 40 -2.58 0.72 2.23
N CYS A 41 -1.76 0.16 1.33
CA CYS A 41 -0.32 0.38 1.25
C CYS A 41 0.11 0.55 -0.22
N GLY A 42 1.41 0.48 -0.50
CA GLY A 42 1.94 0.41 -1.86
C GLY A 42 1.93 1.72 -2.63
N GLY A 43 2.10 1.63 -3.95
CA GLY A 43 2.30 2.77 -4.83
C GLY A 43 1.16 3.77 -4.84
N ALA A 44 -0.09 3.29 -4.88
CA ALA A 44 -1.27 4.15 -4.83
C ALA A 44 -1.34 4.94 -3.52
N SER A 45 -1.05 4.30 -2.38
CA SER A 45 -1.02 4.96 -1.08
C SER A 45 0.06 6.05 -1.01
N LEU A 46 1.24 5.80 -1.57
CA LEU A 46 2.32 6.80 -1.67
C LEU A 46 1.89 8.02 -2.48
N ASN A 47 1.25 7.81 -3.64
CA ASN A 47 0.69 8.88 -4.48
C ASN A 47 -0.43 9.65 -3.76
N LEU A 48 -1.37 8.96 -3.12
CA LEU A 48 -2.50 9.58 -2.39
C LEU A 48 -2.04 10.49 -1.26
N MET A 49 -0.90 10.15 -0.65
CA MET A 49 -0.29 10.94 0.43
C MET A 49 0.67 12.01 -0.09
N GLY A 50 0.99 12.02 -1.39
CA GLY A 50 1.95 12.96 -1.98
C GLY A 50 3.40 12.70 -1.58
N TRP A 51 3.72 11.48 -1.14
CA TRP A 51 5.10 11.11 -0.77
C TRP A 51 5.94 10.70 -1.99
N VAL A 52 5.28 10.18 -3.03
CA VAL A 52 5.89 9.78 -4.30
C VAL A 52 4.97 10.22 -5.44
N SER A 53 5.55 10.54 -6.59
CA SER A 53 4.80 10.88 -7.82
C SER A 53 5.27 9.98 -8.97
N ARG A 54 4.55 8.87 -9.18
CA ARG A 54 4.80 7.95 -10.29
C ARG A 54 3.52 7.21 -10.69
N SER A 55 3.54 6.61 -11.87
CA SER A 55 2.43 5.73 -12.30
C SER A 55 2.34 4.49 -11.41
N THR A 56 1.11 4.02 -11.19
CA THR A 56 0.81 2.73 -10.54
C THR A 56 -0.38 2.06 -11.22
N SER A 57 -0.40 0.73 -11.26
CA SER A 57 -1.45 -0.04 -11.93
C SER A 57 -2.61 -0.45 -11.01
N ASP A 58 -2.43 -0.27 -9.69
CA ASP A 58 -3.31 -0.87 -8.70
C ASP A 58 -3.35 -0.09 -7.38
N VAL A 59 -4.37 -0.40 -6.59
CA VAL A 59 -4.53 0.02 -5.21
C VAL A 59 -4.41 -1.22 -4.34
N ASP A 60 -3.29 -1.31 -3.65
CA ASP A 60 -2.90 -2.43 -2.80
C ASP A 60 -3.58 -2.35 -1.42
N ILE A 61 -4.30 -3.41 -1.04
CA ILE A 61 -5.02 -3.55 0.22
C ILE A 61 -4.37 -4.65 1.09
N LEU A 62 -4.05 -4.31 2.33
CA LEU A 62 -3.54 -5.26 3.33
C LEU A 62 -4.67 -6.10 3.94
N CYS A 63 -5.74 -5.44 4.35
CA CYS A 63 -6.88 -6.06 5.01
C CYS A 63 -8.07 -5.11 5.02
N THR A 64 -9.23 -5.60 5.43
CA THR A 64 -10.35 -4.77 5.85
C THR A 64 -10.17 -4.31 7.29
N ALA A 65 -10.88 -3.25 7.69
CA ALA A 65 -10.83 -2.74 9.05
C ALA A 65 -12.23 -2.41 9.58
N ARG A 66 -12.35 -2.44 10.91
CA ARG A 66 -13.49 -1.89 11.63
C ARG A 66 -13.03 -0.66 12.41
N VAL A 67 -13.77 0.42 12.30
CA VAL A 67 -13.52 1.65 13.05
C VAL A 67 -14.59 1.80 14.13
N SER A 68 -14.18 1.82 15.38
CA SER A 68 -15.12 2.03 16.50
C SER A 68 -15.60 3.49 16.55
N ALA A 69 -16.68 3.76 17.27
CA ALA A 69 -17.19 5.12 17.50
C ALA A 69 -16.15 6.07 18.13
N LYS A 70 -15.15 5.50 18.84
CA LYS A 70 -14.02 6.25 19.43
C LYS A 70 -12.81 6.38 18.47
N GLY A 71 -12.98 6.05 17.18
CA GLY A 71 -11.91 6.15 16.18
C GLY A 71 -10.83 5.06 16.27
N ARG A 72 -10.98 4.04 17.12
CA ARG A 72 -10.03 2.93 17.19
C ARG A 72 -10.19 2.04 15.98
N VAL A 73 -9.11 1.79 15.26
CA VAL A 73 -9.07 0.88 14.10
C VAL A 73 -8.67 -0.52 14.55
N GLN A 74 -9.44 -1.50 14.12
CA GLN A 74 -9.16 -2.93 14.29
C GLN A 74 -9.05 -3.56 12.92
N PHE A 75 -7.92 -4.18 12.63
CA PHE A 75 -7.73 -4.97 11.42
C PHE A 75 -8.52 -6.27 11.50
N LEU A 76 -9.19 -6.61 10.42
CA LEU A 76 -9.97 -7.84 10.31
C LEU A 76 -9.18 -8.85 9.48
N ALA A 77 -9.17 -10.09 9.95
CA ALA A 77 -8.59 -11.19 9.19
C ALA A 77 -9.47 -11.48 7.96
N GLY A 78 -8.82 -11.85 6.86
CA GLY A 78 -9.47 -12.23 5.62
C GLY A 78 -9.28 -11.22 4.50
N THR A 79 -9.28 -11.76 3.28
CA THR A 79 -9.05 -11.03 2.03
C THR A 79 -10.26 -11.08 1.11
N THR A 80 -11.40 -11.54 1.64
CA THR A 80 -12.62 -11.72 0.85
C THR A 80 -13.53 -10.52 1.02
N LEU A 81 -13.80 -9.82 -0.07
CA LEU A 81 -14.85 -8.81 -0.15
C LEU A 81 -16.17 -9.47 -0.57
N PRO A 82 -17.32 -8.86 -0.25
CA PRO A 82 -18.61 -9.30 -0.79
C PRO A 82 -18.55 -9.43 -2.32
N ALA A 83 -19.14 -10.49 -2.89
CA ALA A 83 -19.07 -10.76 -4.33
C ALA A 83 -19.54 -9.53 -5.15
N ARG A 84 -20.62 -8.89 -4.73
CA ARG A 84 -21.10 -7.68 -5.40
C ARG A 84 -20.11 -6.53 -5.40
N LEU A 85 -19.32 -6.35 -4.34
CA LEU A 85 -18.27 -5.34 -4.30
C LEU A 85 -17.12 -5.68 -5.27
N MET A 86 -16.75 -6.95 -5.37
CA MET A 86 -15.74 -7.41 -6.34
C MET A 86 -16.21 -7.16 -7.79
N GLU A 87 -17.47 -7.41 -8.11
CA GLU A 87 -18.06 -7.08 -9.41
C GLU A 87 -17.99 -5.58 -9.70
N LEU A 88 -18.31 -4.73 -8.73
CA LEU A 88 -18.23 -3.26 -8.88
C LEU A 88 -16.78 -2.77 -9.08
N ILE A 89 -15.80 -3.39 -8.43
CA ILE A 89 -14.38 -3.11 -8.66
C ILE A 89 -14.02 -3.41 -10.12
N ALA A 90 -14.39 -4.58 -10.62
CA ALA A 90 -14.13 -4.97 -12.00
C ALA A 90 -14.87 -4.06 -13.00
N GLU A 91 -16.12 -3.66 -12.73
CA GLU A 91 -16.86 -2.71 -13.53
C GLU A 91 -16.14 -1.36 -13.65
N VAL A 92 -15.69 -0.79 -12.53
CA VAL A 92 -14.92 0.47 -12.53
C VAL A 92 -13.61 0.30 -13.30
N GLY A 93 -12.94 -0.84 -13.15
CA GLY A 93 -11.74 -1.15 -13.91
C GLY A 93 -11.98 -1.08 -15.42
N ARG A 94 -13.01 -1.77 -15.91
CA ARG A 94 -13.38 -1.75 -17.34
C ARG A 94 -13.76 -0.35 -17.82
N GLU A 95 -14.55 0.40 -17.06
CA GLU A 95 -14.98 1.77 -17.42
C GLU A 95 -13.81 2.75 -17.54
N LEU A 96 -12.77 2.57 -16.75
CA LEU A 96 -11.60 3.44 -16.71
C LEU A 96 -10.42 2.91 -17.52
N GLY A 97 -10.55 1.73 -18.16
CA GLY A 97 -9.45 1.09 -18.88
C GLY A 97 -8.32 0.58 -17.97
N LEU A 98 -8.63 0.31 -16.71
CA LEU A 98 -7.75 -0.33 -15.74
C LEU A 98 -7.92 -1.86 -15.80
N LYS A 99 -7.07 -2.60 -15.07
CA LYS A 99 -7.31 -4.03 -14.83
C LYS A 99 -8.59 -4.22 -14.01
N GLU A 100 -9.24 -5.38 -14.14
CA GLU A 100 -10.42 -5.70 -13.32
C GLU A 100 -10.07 -5.77 -11.83
N GLU A 101 -8.84 -6.24 -11.49
CA GLU A 101 -8.31 -6.31 -10.13
C GLU A 101 -7.46 -5.08 -9.76
N TRP A 102 -7.80 -3.89 -10.27
CA TRP A 102 -7.07 -2.65 -9.95
C TRP A 102 -7.06 -2.33 -8.45
N LEU A 103 -8.02 -2.83 -7.69
CA LEU A 103 -8.03 -2.82 -6.22
C LEU A 103 -7.95 -4.28 -5.77
N ASN A 104 -6.89 -4.65 -5.06
CA ASN A 104 -6.59 -6.04 -4.76
C ASN A 104 -5.90 -6.24 -3.41
N PHE A 105 -5.88 -7.48 -2.93
CA PHE A 105 -5.25 -7.92 -1.69
C PHE A 105 -3.86 -8.57 -1.90
N GLY A 106 -3.13 -8.18 -2.94
CA GLY A 106 -1.78 -8.70 -3.19
C GLY A 106 -0.85 -8.66 -1.97
N PRO A 107 -0.84 -7.57 -1.18
CA PRO A 107 -0.01 -7.46 0.02
C PRO A 107 -0.54 -8.19 1.27
N ALA A 108 -1.72 -8.79 1.25
CA ALA A 108 -2.32 -9.42 2.43
C ALA A 108 -1.43 -10.45 3.15
N PRO A 109 -0.54 -11.22 2.48
CA PRO A 109 0.41 -12.10 3.17
C PRO A 109 1.35 -11.38 4.15
N LEU A 110 1.49 -10.05 4.05
CA LEU A 110 2.24 -9.25 5.02
C LEU A 110 1.59 -9.24 6.41
N MET A 111 0.28 -9.50 6.49
CA MET A 111 -0.42 -9.64 7.77
C MET A 111 0.11 -10.84 8.56
N GLU A 112 0.38 -11.97 7.88
CA GLU A 112 0.96 -13.17 8.48
C GLU A 112 2.44 -12.99 8.79
N PHE A 113 3.17 -12.28 7.92
CA PHE A 113 4.56 -11.91 8.19
C PHE A 113 4.69 -11.02 9.43
N GLY A 114 3.65 -10.28 9.75
CA GLY A 114 3.54 -9.38 10.90
C GLY A 114 3.95 -7.95 10.57
N LEU A 115 2.99 -7.04 10.63
CA LEU A 115 3.20 -5.61 10.39
C LEU A 115 4.10 -4.95 11.45
N PRO A 116 4.65 -3.76 11.16
CA PRO A 116 5.35 -2.95 12.17
C PRO A 116 4.46 -2.67 13.39
N HIS A 117 5.04 -2.74 14.59
CA HIS A 117 4.28 -2.52 15.82
C HIS A 117 3.58 -1.15 15.84
N GLY A 118 2.29 -1.14 16.19
CA GLY A 118 1.50 0.07 16.32
C GLY A 118 1.06 0.71 15.00
N VAL A 119 1.13 -0.01 13.88
CA VAL A 119 0.67 0.48 12.56
C VAL A 119 -0.78 0.96 12.62
N GLU A 120 -1.64 0.28 13.38
CA GLU A 120 -3.05 0.63 13.56
C GLU A 120 -3.30 2.01 14.22
N LYS A 121 -2.25 2.58 14.85
CA LYS A 121 -2.30 3.90 15.49
C LYS A 121 -1.77 5.03 14.60
N ARG A 122 -1.19 4.70 13.46
CA ARG A 122 -0.53 5.65 12.55
C ARG A 122 -1.22 5.78 11.20
N LEU A 123 -2.46 5.34 11.11
CA LEU A 123 -3.24 5.38 9.88
C LEU A 123 -3.76 6.79 9.58
N THR A 124 -3.81 7.13 8.30
CA THR A 124 -4.52 8.32 7.81
C THR A 124 -5.78 7.89 7.08
N ARG A 125 -6.94 8.29 7.59
CA ARG A 125 -8.22 7.98 6.96
C ARG A 125 -8.52 8.92 5.81
N LYS A 126 -8.82 8.37 4.62
CA LYS A 126 -9.32 9.08 3.44
C LYS A 126 -10.69 8.53 3.06
N SER A 127 -11.73 9.37 3.13
CA SER A 127 -13.08 9.01 2.73
C SER A 127 -13.32 9.38 1.27
N TYR A 128 -13.96 8.48 0.53
CA TYR A 128 -14.37 8.69 -0.87
C TYR A 128 -15.88 8.81 -1.02
N GLY A 129 -16.59 8.85 0.09
CA GLY A 129 -18.03 9.01 0.22
C GLY A 129 -18.60 8.18 1.36
N ARG A 130 -19.89 7.84 1.29
CA ARG A 130 -20.62 7.17 2.37
C ARG A 130 -20.17 5.73 2.60
N CYS A 131 -19.81 5.00 1.52
CA CYS A 131 -19.60 3.55 1.57
C CYS A 131 -18.14 3.13 1.48
N LEU A 132 -17.19 4.03 1.12
CA LEU A 132 -15.80 3.66 0.94
C LEU A 132 -14.84 4.61 1.65
N ALA A 133 -13.96 4.06 2.48
CA ALA A 133 -12.81 4.79 3.00
C ALA A 133 -11.55 3.90 2.98
N LEU A 134 -10.39 4.56 2.79
CA LEU A 134 -9.08 3.94 2.97
C LEU A 134 -8.45 4.40 4.27
N GLN A 135 -7.88 3.44 4.99
CA GLN A 135 -6.96 3.63 6.11
C GLN A 135 -5.54 3.49 5.55
N VAL A 136 -4.91 4.60 5.17
CA VAL A 136 -3.58 4.60 4.57
C VAL A 136 -2.53 4.46 5.66
N ILE A 137 -1.64 3.45 5.56
CA ILE A 137 -0.54 3.26 6.52
C ILE A 137 0.44 4.44 6.44
N SER A 138 1.12 4.70 7.54
CA SER A 138 2.04 5.84 7.65
C SER A 138 3.26 5.72 6.73
N ARG A 139 3.95 6.86 6.47
CA ARG A 139 5.22 6.89 5.74
C ARG A 139 6.25 5.93 6.37
N LEU A 140 6.35 5.92 7.69
CA LEU A 140 7.24 5.00 8.43
C LEU A 140 6.91 3.54 8.11
N ASP A 141 5.63 3.17 8.14
CA ASP A 141 5.20 1.80 7.84
C ASP A 141 5.44 1.44 6.36
N GLN A 142 5.25 2.38 5.43
CA GLN A 142 5.59 2.21 4.02
C GLN A 142 7.09 1.90 3.82
N ILE A 143 7.99 2.62 4.52
CA ILE A 143 9.44 2.36 4.47
C ILE A 143 9.73 0.91 4.89
N HIS A 144 9.11 0.41 5.96
CA HIS A 144 9.28 -0.98 6.40
C HIS A 144 8.85 -1.97 5.31
N LEU A 145 7.65 -1.78 4.76
CA LEU A 145 7.11 -2.69 3.74
C LEU A 145 7.88 -2.60 2.43
N LYS A 146 8.33 -1.41 2.01
CA LYS A 146 9.14 -1.23 0.81
C LYS A 146 10.51 -1.87 0.96
N LEU A 147 11.16 -1.72 2.11
CA LEU A 147 12.43 -2.40 2.38
C LEU A 147 12.26 -3.93 2.36
N TYR A 148 11.18 -4.46 2.93
CA TYR A 148 10.87 -5.89 2.81
C TYR A 148 10.67 -6.32 1.36
N ALA A 149 9.90 -5.57 0.58
CA ALA A 149 9.60 -5.89 -0.82
C ALA A 149 10.85 -5.91 -1.71
N THR A 150 11.88 -5.07 -1.43
CA THR A 150 13.17 -5.17 -2.14
C THR A 150 13.94 -6.46 -1.87
N MET A 151 13.57 -7.18 -0.80
CA MET A 151 14.21 -8.45 -0.44
C MET A 151 13.55 -9.65 -1.12
N ASP A 152 12.33 -9.53 -1.62
CA ASP A 152 11.60 -10.60 -2.29
C ASP A 152 11.90 -10.59 -3.80
N PRO A 153 12.52 -11.67 -4.35
CA PRO A 153 12.84 -11.74 -5.78
C PRO A 153 11.60 -11.84 -6.69
N LYS A 154 10.42 -12.13 -6.12
CA LYS A 154 9.16 -12.21 -6.86
C LYS A 154 8.52 -10.84 -7.11
N THR A 155 9.03 -9.79 -6.48
CA THR A 155 8.52 -8.43 -6.62
C THR A 155 9.27 -7.62 -7.67
N ARG A 156 8.77 -6.43 -8.00
CA ARG A 156 9.46 -5.45 -8.85
C ARG A 156 10.49 -4.69 -8.00
N ILE A 157 11.63 -5.31 -7.72
CA ILE A 157 12.66 -4.79 -6.80
C ILE A 157 13.02 -3.33 -7.12
N GLU A 158 13.27 -2.99 -8.38
CA GLU A 158 13.67 -1.63 -8.78
C GLU A 158 12.57 -0.59 -8.51
N THR A 159 11.29 -0.96 -8.67
CA THR A 159 10.18 -0.07 -8.32
C THR A 159 10.14 0.21 -6.82
N HIS A 160 10.31 -0.82 -5.98
CA HIS A 160 10.32 -0.66 -4.52
C HIS A 160 11.55 0.12 -4.04
N LEU A 161 12.67 -0.08 -4.70
CA LEU A 161 13.89 0.66 -4.42
C LEU A 161 13.73 2.14 -4.80
N GLY A 162 13.17 2.43 -5.97
CA GLY A 162 12.83 3.80 -6.37
C GLY A 162 11.90 4.47 -5.35
N ASP A 163 10.85 3.79 -4.90
CA ASP A 163 9.95 4.29 -3.85
C ASP A 163 10.72 4.60 -2.54
N LEU A 164 11.71 3.76 -2.15
CA LEU A 164 12.54 4.03 -0.96
C LEU A 164 13.43 5.24 -1.15
N MET A 165 14.02 5.41 -2.34
CA MET A 165 14.85 6.58 -2.65
C MET A 165 14.02 7.86 -2.62
N ASP A 166 12.81 7.85 -3.21
CA ASP A 166 11.89 8.99 -3.18
C ASP A 166 11.37 9.30 -1.77
N LEU A 167 11.20 8.28 -0.92
CA LEU A 167 10.82 8.46 0.48
C LEU A 167 11.95 9.06 1.33
N GLU A 168 13.21 8.97 0.90
CA GLU A 168 14.38 9.50 1.63
C GLU A 168 14.35 9.13 3.13
N PRO A 169 14.38 7.84 3.51
CA PRO A 169 14.30 7.47 4.91
C PRO A 169 15.45 8.07 5.71
N THR A 170 15.16 8.62 6.86
CA THR A 170 16.19 9.01 7.83
C THR A 170 16.94 7.79 8.35
N GLU A 171 18.14 7.99 8.95
CA GLU A 171 18.90 6.86 9.54
C GLU A 171 18.06 6.13 10.62
N ALA A 172 17.27 6.85 11.40
CA ALA A 172 16.42 6.26 12.43
C ALA A 172 15.29 5.41 11.82
N GLU A 173 14.64 5.88 10.76
CA GLU A 173 13.59 5.13 10.05
C GLU A 173 14.16 3.89 9.36
N ALA A 174 15.31 4.03 8.68
CA ALA A 174 15.99 2.90 8.04
C ALA A 174 16.40 1.85 9.08
N ARG A 175 16.94 2.26 10.23
CA ARG A 175 17.28 1.37 11.34
C ARG A 175 16.07 0.64 11.88
N ALA A 176 14.96 1.35 12.13
CA ALA A 176 13.73 0.73 12.61
C ALA A 176 13.21 -0.35 11.64
N ALA A 177 13.27 -0.09 10.32
CA ALA A 177 12.88 -1.05 9.29
C ALA A 177 13.83 -2.26 9.25
N VAL A 178 15.14 -2.04 9.36
CA VAL A 178 16.16 -3.11 9.46
C VAL A 178 15.91 -3.99 10.69
N ASP A 179 15.72 -3.39 11.87
CA ASP A 179 15.47 -4.11 13.11
C ASP A 179 14.18 -4.95 13.02
N TRP A 180 13.13 -4.39 12.40
CA TRP A 180 11.89 -5.13 12.17
C TRP A 180 12.10 -6.34 11.26
N LEU A 181 12.90 -6.22 10.20
CA LEU A 181 13.25 -7.32 9.29
C LEU A 181 14.10 -8.38 9.98
N LEU A 182 15.16 -7.98 10.67
CA LEU A 182 16.13 -8.89 11.30
C LEU A 182 15.53 -9.70 12.46
N LYS A 183 14.44 -9.25 13.06
CA LYS A 183 13.65 -10.05 14.01
C LYS A 183 12.94 -11.25 13.34
N ARG A 184 12.82 -11.28 12.02
CA ARG A 184 12.05 -12.27 11.25
C ARG A 184 12.90 -13.08 10.27
N LYS A 185 13.98 -12.50 9.75
CA LYS A 185 14.85 -13.10 8.73
C LYS A 185 16.30 -12.82 9.09
N THR A 186 17.09 -13.87 9.30
CA THR A 186 18.47 -13.75 9.83
C THR A 186 19.53 -14.47 9.01
N SER A 187 19.19 -15.10 7.86
CA SER A 187 20.16 -15.82 7.05
C SER A 187 21.27 -14.90 6.53
N ALA A 188 22.48 -15.44 6.32
CA ALA A 188 23.62 -14.68 5.80
C ALA A 188 23.32 -14.03 4.45
N ASP A 189 22.63 -14.75 3.54
CA ASP A 189 22.23 -14.21 2.24
C ASP A 189 21.25 -13.06 2.35
N PHE A 190 20.28 -13.15 3.27
CA PHE A 190 19.36 -12.06 3.54
C PHE A 190 20.10 -10.82 4.04
N ARG A 191 21.01 -10.98 5.00
CA ARG A 191 21.83 -9.86 5.52
C ARG A 191 22.70 -9.25 4.40
N ARG A 192 23.33 -10.07 3.58
CA ARG A 192 24.16 -9.59 2.46
C ARG A 192 23.31 -8.73 1.50
N LYS A 193 22.15 -9.21 1.10
CA LYS A 193 21.24 -8.46 0.22
C LYS A 193 20.75 -7.17 0.90
N LEU A 194 20.38 -7.22 2.18
CA LEU A 194 19.94 -6.05 2.94
C LEU A 194 21.04 -4.96 2.99
N LYS A 195 22.31 -5.34 3.20
CA LYS A 195 23.44 -4.41 3.12
C LYS A 195 23.51 -3.71 1.76
N GLN A 196 23.41 -4.46 0.67
CA GLN A 196 23.44 -3.91 -0.69
C GLN A 196 22.28 -2.90 -0.93
N ILE A 197 21.08 -3.19 -0.44
CA ILE A 197 19.94 -2.27 -0.54
C ILE A 197 20.20 -1.01 0.28
N LEU A 198 20.68 -1.13 1.51
CA LEU A 198 21.00 0.01 2.37
C LEU A 198 22.07 0.91 1.74
N ASP A 199 23.10 0.34 1.12
CA ASP A 199 24.10 1.13 0.39
C ASP A 199 23.48 1.90 -0.77
N ARG A 200 22.59 1.27 -1.54
CA ARG A 200 21.89 1.90 -2.68
C ARG A 200 20.98 3.07 -2.26
N ILE A 201 20.40 3.01 -1.07
CA ILE A 201 19.53 4.10 -0.55
C ILE A 201 20.27 5.09 0.37
N GLY A 202 21.62 5.09 0.33
CA GLY A 202 22.44 6.07 1.03
C GLY A 202 22.75 5.76 2.51
N HIS A 203 22.47 4.55 2.99
CA HIS A 203 22.66 4.15 4.40
C HIS A 203 23.86 3.21 4.62
N ALA A 204 24.98 3.45 3.93
CA ALA A 204 26.21 2.63 4.01
C ALA A 204 26.73 2.44 5.45
N LYS A 205 26.67 3.48 6.29
CA LYS A 205 27.09 3.37 7.71
C LYS A 205 26.20 2.40 8.50
N LEU A 206 24.91 2.33 8.19
CA LEU A 206 24.01 1.36 8.80
C LEU A 206 24.28 -0.06 8.25
N ALA A 207 24.54 -0.19 6.95
CA ALA A 207 24.88 -1.47 6.31
C ALA A 207 26.12 -2.14 6.95
N GLN A 208 27.11 -1.36 7.38
CA GLN A 208 28.32 -1.89 8.05
C GLN A 208 28.06 -2.46 9.45
N LYS A 209 26.95 -2.07 10.08
CA LYS A 209 26.60 -2.44 11.47
C LYS A 209 25.68 -3.66 11.60
N ILE A 210 25.25 -4.28 10.46
CA ILE A 210 24.30 -5.39 10.44
C ILE A 210 24.86 -6.71 9.90
#